data_fb04c68bc2420f5ed8eaaf6a2e715355
#
_entry.id   fb04c68bc2420f5ed8eaaf6a2e715355
#
_cell.length_a   1.000
_cell.length_b   1.000
_cell.length_c   1.000
_cell.angle_alpha   90.00
_cell.angle_beta   90.00
_cell.angle_gamma   90.00
#
_symmetry.space_group_name_H-M   'P 1'
#
loop_
_entity.id
_entity.type
_entity.pdbx_description
1 polymer ?
#
loop_
_entity_poly.entity_id
_entity_poly.type
_entity_poly.pdbx_seq_one_letter_code
_entity_poly.pdbx_strand_id
1 'polypeptide(L)'
;MKHLYIIFAFAAALVACDKLGNGNAECKPLELSTKSAEFVQEGHKFAFDFIDRIDEAAEKDYIISPLSMQILLGMVLDGAQGDTADEICNVLGYGKGQKADVDQFSLSMMEQLPNMDRKTKLSLANALFSDKSFPVLDSYKSNVSKYYKAEIQNLDFSNSASALKTINGWASKKTNKMIPKVLDRISPELPVILMNALYFKGEWKNTFKKSSTTEETFTNEAGAQSKVKMMKESSKSYKYSENDVFQAVNMPYGNGAYSMTVFLPKKGYKVADVVDVLKKSDWNSVLNEMRYESLSLWFPRFETKYEIVLNDILCAMGMPRAFNGSQADFSALSNIPLALYLVKQNAIIKVDEEGTEAAAVSVAVFEKTAAPGPEISFHADHPFLYMITESSTGVILFAGKFGNN
;
A
#
# COMPACT_ATOMS: atom_id res chain seq x y z
N MET A 1 40.25 36.05 -11.30
CA MET A 1 39.28 35.37 -10.46
C MET A 1 38.62 34.27 -11.30
N LYS A 2 39.03 33.04 -11.13
CA LYS A 2 38.54 31.89 -11.90
C LYS A 2 37.46 31.18 -11.06
N HIS A 3 36.23 31.19 -11.55
CA HIS A 3 35.14 30.43 -10.94
C HIS A 3 35.30 28.94 -11.29
N LEU A 4 35.51 28.12 -10.24
CA LEU A 4 35.59 26.68 -10.33
C LEU A 4 34.16 26.13 -10.20
N TYR A 5 33.58 25.62 -11.29
CA TYR A 5 32.33 24.90 -11.28
C TYR A 5 32.63 23.44 -10.86
N ILE A 6 32.22 23.06 -9.67
CA ILE A 6 32.23 21.66 -9.23
C ILE A 6 30.98 21.00 -9.79
N ILE A 7 31.17 20.17 -10.82
CA ILE A 7 30.14 19.28 -11.36
C ILE A 7 30.11 18.05 -10.47
N PHE A 8 29.08 17.92 -9.65
CA PHE A 8 28.76 16.66 -8.99
C PHE A 8 28.17 15.70 -10.03
N ALA A 9 28.98 14.74 -10.46
CA ALA A 9 28.51 13.61 -11.24
C ALA A 9 27.78 12.64 -10.30
N PHE A 10 26.46 12.61 -10.40
CA PHE A 10 25.66 11.52 -9.81
C PHE A 10 25.96 10.25 -10.60
N ALA A 11 26.61 9.29 -9.94
CA ALA A 11 26.78 7.95 -10.48
C ALA A 11 25.42 7.27 -10.51
N ALA A 12 24.79 7.23 -11.71
CA ALA A 12 23.65 6.35 -11.95
C ALA A 12 24.14 4.91 -11.80
N ALA A 13 23.67 4.21 -10.77
CA ALA A 13 23.82 2.77 -10.64
C ALA A 13 23.03 2.13 -11.79
N LEU A 14 23.74 1.75 -12.84
CA LEU A 14 23.21 0.93 -13.92
C LEU A 14 22.87 -0.43 -13.33
N VAL A 15 21.60 -0.65 -13.04
CA VAL A 15 21.03 -1.98 -12.85
C VAL A 15 21.16 -2.69 -14.20
N ALA A 16 22.08 -3.65 -14.29
CA ALA A 16 22.21 -4.51 -15.45
C ALA A 16 20.93 -5.34 -15.59
N CYS A 17 20.03 -4.92 -16.48
CA CYS A 17 18.94 -5.75 -16.95
C CYS A 17 19.52 -6.80 -17.90
N ASP A 18 19.44 -8.07 -17.53
CA ASP A 18 19.80 -9.21 -18.39
C ASP A 18 18.96 -9.17 -19.67
N LYS A 19 19.66 -8.99 -20.80
CA LYS A 19 19.10 -9.18 -22.14
C LYS A 19 18.97 -10.67 -22.44
N LEU A 20 17.82 -11.25 -22.11
CA LEU A 20 17.36 -12.49 -22.75
C LEU A 20 15.90 -12.33 -23.12
N GLY A 21 15.67 -12.34 -24.43
CA GLY A 21 14.41 -11.98 -25.07
C GLY A 21 13.25 -12.89 -24.72
N ASN A 22 12.13 -12.27 -24.50
CA ASN A 22 10.81 -12.54 -25.08
C ASN A 22 9.79 -11.58 -24.46
N GLY A 23 9.33 -10.60 -25.25
CA GLY A 23 8.01 -10.00 -25.13
C GLY A 23 7.61 -9.21 -23.86
N ASN A 24 8.44 -9.11 -22.82
CA ASN A 24 8.14 -8.31 -21.62
C ASN A 24 8.70 -6.90 -21.81
N ALA A 25 7.85 -5.89 -21.78
CA ALA A 25 8.28 -4.51 -21.69
C ALA A 25 9.23 -4.36 -20.48
N GLU A 26 10.39 -3.73 -20.69
CA GLU A 26 11.33 -3.44 -19.60
C GLU A 26 10.61 -2.69 -18.48
N CYS A 27 10.87 -3.09 -17.23
CA CYS A 27 10.42 -2.36 -16.06
C CYS A 27 11.04 -0.96 -16.08
N LYS A 28 10.20 0.07 -16.23
CA LYS A 28 10.65 1.46 -16.12
C LYS A 28 10.53 1.90 -14.67
N PRO A 29 11.57 2.55 -14.09
CA PRO A 29 11.46 3.13 -12.76
C PRO A 29 10.46 4.29 -12.74
N LEU A 30 9.93 4.61 -11.55
CA LEU A 30 9.16 5.83 -11.34
C LEU A 30 10.04 7.05 -11.61
N GLU A 31 9.51 8.00 -12.40
CA GLU A 31 10.17 9.28 -12.64
C GLU A 31 9.76 10.25 -11.52
N LEU A 32 10.70 10.56 -10.64
CA LEU A 32 10.48 11.43 -9.48
C LEU A 32 11.27 12.73 -9.60
N SER A 33 10.63 13.86 -9.28
CA SER A 33 11.35 15.07 -8.93
C SER A 33 12.14 14.86 -7.63
N THR A 34 13.15 15.70 -7.36
CA THR A 34 13.88 15.67 -6.10
C THR A 34 12.93 15.72 -4.90
N LYS A 35 11.92 16.60 -4.97
CA LYS A 35 10.93 16.75 -3.91
C LYS A 35 10.03 15.52 -3.76
N SER A 36 9.61 14.91 -4.87
CA SER A 36 8.85 13.66 -4.85
C SER A 36 9.65 12.50 -4.25
N ALA A 37 10.95 12.45 -4.49
CA ALA A 37 11.83 11.45 -3.88
C ALA A 37 11.94 11.63 -2.35
N GLU A 38 12.01 12.88 -1.84
CA GLU A 38 11.93 13.16 -0.40
C GLU A 38 10.59 12.65 0.18
N PHE A 39 9.46 12.92 -0.49
CA PHE A 39 8.15 12.47 -0.03
C PHE A 39 7.98 10.95 -0.05
N VAL A 40 8.66 10.23 -0.93
CA VAL A 40 8.75 8.77 -0.87
C VAL A 40 9.43 8.32 0.42
N GLN A 41 10.56 8.95 0.81
CA GLN A 41 11.28 8.61 2.05
C GLN A 41 10.44 8.89 3.30
N GLU A 42 9.79 10.07 3.36
CA GLU A 42 8.88 10.38 4.46
C GLU A 42 7.66 9.45 4.46
N GLY A 43 7.19 9.06 3.27
CA GLY A 43 6.13 8.08 3.08
C GLY A 43 6.48 6.69 3.64
N HIS A 44 7.74 6.27 3.59
CA HIS A 44 8.19 5.04 4.24
C HIS A 44 8.06 5.15 5.77
N LYS A 45 8.49 6.28 6.37
CA LYS A 45 8.35 6.51 7.81
C LYS A 45 6.89 6.51 8.25
N PHE A 46 6.04 7.28 7.53
CA PHE A 46 4.60 7.26 7.77
C PHE A 46 4.03 5.84 7.68
N ALA A 47 4.43 5.07 6.66
CA ALA A 47 3.93 3.71 6.47
C ALA A 47 4.28 2.81 7.64
N PHE A 48 5.52 2.84 8.15
CA PHE A 48 5.91 2.03 9.29
C PHE A 48 5.29 2.48 10.61
N ASP A 49 5.14 3.79 10.84
CA ASP A 49 4.38 4.30 11.99
C ASP A 49 2.90 3.86 11.93
N PHE A 50 2.31 3.89 10.74
CA PHE A 50 0.94 3.46 10.54
C PHE A 50 0.76 1.94 10.71
N ILE A 51 1.69 1.12 10.16
CA ILE A 51 1.70 -0.34 10.32
C ILE A 51 1.82 -0.70 11.80
N ASP A 52 2.74 -0.07 12.54
CA ASP A 52 2.96 -0.29 13.96
C ASP A 52 1.69 -0.04 14.78
N ARG A 53 1.02 1.12 14.57
CA ARG A 53 -0.26 1.43 15.23
C ARG A 53 -1.38 0.47 14.88
N ILE A 54 -1.41 -0.01 13.64
CA ILE A 54 -2.39 -1.02 13.22
C ILE A 54 -2.08 -2.37 13.87
N ASP A 55 -0.82 -2.80 13.91
CA ASP A 55 -0.42 -4.08 14.51
C ASP A 55 -0.70 -4.11 16.01
N GLU A 56 -0.46 -3.00 16.72
CA GLU A 56 -0.83 -2.82 18.13
C GLU A 56 -2.34 -2.93 18.37
N ALA A 57 -3.16 -2.43 17.44
CA ALA A 57 -4.62 -2.41 17.56
C ALA A 57 -5.30 -3.69 17.05
N ALA A 58 -4.63 -4.46 16.21
CA ALA A 58 -5.22 -5.61 15.51
C ALA A 58 -5.04 -6.91 16.28
N GLU A 59 -6.14 -7.51 16.74
CA GLU A 59 -6.14 -8.84 17.38
C GLU A 59 -5.98 -9.99 16.37
N LYS A 60 -6.24 -9.73 15.08
CA LYS A 60 -6.30 -10.72 13.98
C LYS A 60 -5.47 -10.28 12.79
N ASP A 61 -5.59 -11.07 11.72
CA ASP A 61 -5.03 -10.73 10.42
C ASP A 61 -5.56 -9.38 9.93
N TYR A 62 -4.67 -8.59 9.35
CA TYR A 62 -5.04 -7.31 8.76
C TYR A 62 -4.40 -7.11 7.39
N ILE A 63 -4.98 -6.22 6.62
CA ILE A 63 -4.38 -5.59 5.45
C ILE A 63 -4.75 -4.12 5.40
N ILE A 64 -3.77 -3.27 5.17
CA ILE A 64 -3.91 -1.83 5.02
C ILE A 64 -3.18 -1.33 3.78
N SER A 65 -3.49 -0.11 3.36
CA SER A 65 -2.77 0.57 2.29
C SER A 65 -2.22 1.90 2.79
N PRO A 66 -0.93 1.99 3.12
CA PRO A 66 -0.29 3.24 3.49
C PRO A 66 -0.36 4.30 2.39
N LEU A 67 -0.09 3.93 1.12
CA LEU A 67 -0.20 4.87 0.00
C LEU A 67 -1.60 5.44 -0.16
N SER A 68 -2.63 4.59 -0.05
CA SER A 68 -4.04 5.01 -0.10
C SER A 68 -4.34 6.04 0.98
N MET A 69 -3.81 5.83 2.20
CA MET A 69 -3.98 6.77 3.31
C MET A 69 -3.24 8.08 3.06
N GLN A 70 -2.00 8.05 2.56
CA GLN A 70 -1.26 9.27 2.20
C GLN A 70 -2.02 10.12 1.17
N ILE A 71 -2.57 9.49 0.13
CA ILE A 71 -3.36 10.17 -0.89
C ILE A 71 -4.64 10.77 -0.31
N LEU A 72 -5.36 10.02 0.54
CA LEU A 72 -6.56 10.52 1.21
C LEU A 72 -6.25 11.70 2.13
N LEU A 73 -5.21 11.57 2.96
CA LEU A 73 -4.77 12.66 3.84
C LEU A 73 -4.24 13.88 3.07
N GLY A 74 -3.68 13.69 1.87
CA GLY A 74 -3.36 14.77 0.95
C GLY A 74 -4.60 15.56 0.53
N MET A 75 -5.71 14.88 0.17
CA MET A 75 -6.98 15.54 -0.13
C MET A 75 -7.55 16.27 1.10
N VAL A 76 -7.41 15.70 2.30
CA VAL A 76 -7.81 16.34 3.56
C VAL A 76 -6.97 17.58 3.82
N LEU A 77 -5.65 17.49 3.63
CA LEU A 77 -4.69 18.59 3.78
C LEU A 77 -5.03 19.76 2.84
N ASP A 78 -5.43 19.46 1.61
CA ASP A 78 -5.80 20.49 0.63
C ASP A 78 -6.99 21.35 1.10
N GLY A 79 -7.91 20.76 1.86
CA GLY A 79 -9.02 21.47 2.53
C GLY A 79 -8.67 22.17 3.84
N ALA A 80 -7.56 21.80 4.48
CA ALA A 80 -7.17 22.28 5.81
C ALA A 80 -6.36 23.59 5.75
N GLN A 81 -6.38 24.37 6.84
CA GLN A 81 -5.59 25.58 7.05
C GLN A 81 -4.97 25.60 8.46
N GLY A 82 -4.02 26.53 8.66
CA GLY A 82 -3.42 26.80 9.97
C GLY A 82 -2.87 25.54 10.66
N ASP A 83 -3.09 25.45 11.97
CA ASP A 83 -2.60 24.35 12.81
C ASP A 83 -3.18 22.98 12.37
N THR A 84 -4.39 22.92 11.80
CA THR A 84 -4.96 21.68 11.29
C THR A 84 -4.15 21.15 10.11
N ALA A 85 -3.76 22.02 9.19
CA ALA A 85 -2.89 21.64 8.07
C ALA A 85 -1.50 21.24 8.55
N ASP A 86 -0.95 21.95 9.56
CA ASP A 86 0.35 21.66 10.14
C ASP A 86 0.39 20.26 10.80
N GLU A 87 -0.64 19.88 11.55
CA GLU A 87 -0.75 18.56 12.16
C GLU A 87 -0.81 17.45 11.09
N ILE A 88 -1.57 17.64 10.02
CA ILE A 88 -1.64 16.67 8.91
C ILE A 88 -0.29 16.54 8.21
N CYS A 89 0.39 17.67 7.93
CA CYS A 89 1.74 17.65 7.37
C CYS A 89 2.71 16.88 8.28
N ASN A 90 2.67 17.12 9.58
CA ASN A 90 3.54 16.42 10.53
C ASN A 90 3.30 14.91 10.54
N VAL A 91 2.04 14.47 10.50
CA VAL A 91 1.69 13.03 10.43
C VAL A 91 2.23 12.40 9.15
N LEU A 92 2.16 13.09 8.03
CA LEU A 92 2.68 12.63 6.75
C LEU A 92 4.21 12.76 6.62
N GLY A 93 4.88 13.40 7.59
CA GLY A 93 6.31 13.71 7.55
C GLY A 93 6.67 14.85 6.60
N TYR A 94 5.71 15.65 6.17
CA TYR A 94 5.91 16.75 5.24
C TYR A 94 6.17 18.08 5.97
N GLY A 95 6.94 18.95 5.35
CA GLY A 95 7.18 20.28 5.89
C GLY A 95 5.95 21.18 5.76
N LYS A 96 5.86 22.15 6.68
CA LYS A 96 4.82 23.19 6.63
C LYS A 96 4.86 23.94 5.30
N GLY A 97 3.68 24.24 4.75
CA GLY A 97 3.54 25.00 3.50
C GLY A 97 3.83 24.23 2.21
N GLN A 98 4.04 22.91 2.29
CA GLN A 98 4.36 22.07 1.13
C GLN A 98 3.13 21.49 0.41
N LYS A 99 1.92 22.03 0.62
CA LYS A 99 0.68 21.53 -0.01
C LYS A 99 0.81 21.35 -1.53
N ALA A 100 1.34 22.34 -2.24
CA ALA A 100 1.49 22.27 -3.68
C ALA A 100 2.45 21.15 -4.13
N ASP A 101 3.48 20.85 -3.35
CA ASP A 101 4.39 19.75 -3.63
C ASP A 101 3.72 18.39 -3.35
N VAL A 102 2.89 18.30 -2.30
CA VAL A 102 2.07 17.11 -1.98
C VAL A 102 1.08 16.83 -3.11
N ASP A 103 0.44 17.87 -3.65
CA ASP A 103 -0.46 17.76 -4.79
C ASP A 103 0.25 17.21 -6.02
N GLN A 104 1.42 17.75 -6.35
CA GLN A 104 2.23 17.29 -7.49
C GLN A 104 2.72 15.84 -7.28
N PHE A 105 3.15 15.49 -6.08
CA PHE A 105 3.50 14.13 -5.72
C PHE A 105 2.33 13.16 -5.91
N SER A 106 1.14 13.52 -5.40
CA SER A 106 -0.07 12.71 -5.53
C SER A 106 -0.46 12.51 -6.99
N LEU A 107 -0.42 13.58 -7.80
CA LEU A 107 -0.66 13.50 -9.24
C LEU A 107 0.33 12.55 -9.93
N SER A 108 1.61 12.67 -9.61
CA SER A 108 2.67 11.82 -10.15
C SER A 108 2.40 10.33 -9.85
N MET A 109 2.05 10.00 -8.60
CA MET A 109 1.69 8.62 -8.20
C MET A 109 0.45 8.13 -8.93
N MET A 110 -0.60 8.96 -9.03
CA MET A 110 -1.85 8.63 -9.72
C MET A 110 -1.66 8.36 -11.22
N GLU A 111 -0.72 9.03 -11.86
CA GLU A 111 -0.47 8.90 -13.30
C GLU A 111 0.52 7.78 -13.64
N GLN A 112 1.55 7.59 -12.84
CA GLN A 112 2.61 6.63 -13.17
C GLN A 112 2.32 5.21 -12.69
N LEU A 113 1.95 5.04 -11.41
CA LEU A 113 1.78 3.70 -10.82
C LEU A 113 0.85 2.78 -11.64
N PRO A 114 -0.34 3.20 -12.11
CA PRO A 114 -1.21 2.29 -12.86
C PRO A 114 -0.65 1.82 -14.21
N ASN A 115 0.41 2.47 -14.71
CA ASN A 115 0.94 2.26 -16.05
C ASN A 115 2.30 1.55 -16.10
N MET A 116 2.84 1.11 -14.96
CA MET A 116 4.18 0.52 -14.88
C MET A 116 4.26 -0.91 -15.41
N ASP A 117 3.17 -1.68 -15.33
CA ASP A 117 3.10 -3.05 -15.80
C ASP A 117 1.75 -3.36 -16.47
N ARG A 118 1.79 -3.89 -17.68
CA ARG A 118 0.58 -4.27 -18.42
C ARG A 118 -0.11 -5.53 -17.88
N LYS A 119 0.62 -6.38 -17.17
CA LYS A 119 0.09 -7.61 -16.54
C LYS A 119 -0.43 -7.39 -15.15
N THR A 120 -0.12 -6.23 -14.56
CA THR A 120 -0.60 -5.83 -13.24
C THR A 120 -1.66 -4.74 -13.39
N LYS A 121 -2.83 -4.96 -12.79
CA LYS A 121 -3.88 -3.97 -12.73
C LYS A 121 -3.83 -3.29 -11.36
N LEU A 122 -3.34 -2.06 -11.34
CA LEU A 122 -3.41 -1.18 -10.19
C LEU A 122 -4.43 -0.07 -10.48
N SER A 123 -5.40 0.11 -9.60
CA SER A 123 -6.40 1.19 -9.69
C SER A 123 -6.32 2.04 -8.44
N LEU A 124 -5.95 3.29 -8.61
CA LEU A 124 -6.00 4.34 -7.60
C LEU A 124 -7.20 5.22 -7.94
N ALA A 125 -8.19 5.30 -7.08
CA ALA A 125 -9.39 6.07 -7.33
C ALA A 125 -9.79 6.90 -6.11
N ASN A 126 -10.14 8.16 -6.35
CA ASN A 126 -10.58 9.10 -5.32
C ASN A 126 -11.95 9.65 -5.65
N ALA A 127 -12.72 9.98 -4.63
CA ALA A 127 -14.00 10.66 -4.77
C ALA A 127 -14.24 11.67 -3.65
N LEU A 128 -14.94 12.73 -4.02
CA LEU A 128 -15.56 13.70 -3.14
C LEU A 128 -17.09 13.57 -3.30
N PHE A 129 -17.76 13.07 -2.29
CA PHE A 129 -19.21 13.09 -2.20
C PHE A 129 -19.60 14.19 -1.22
N SER A 130 -20.45 15.13 -1.66
CA SER A 130 -20.96 16.18 -0.79
C SER A 130 -22.48 16.17 -0.78
N ASP A 131 -23.07 16.57 0.35
CA ASP A 131 -24.51 16.85 0.38
C ASP A 131 -24.83 17.99 -0.59
N LYS A 132 -25.93 17.88 -1.32
CA LYS A 132 -26.36 18.87 -2.33
C LYS A 132 -26.59 20.26 -1.74
N SER A 133 -26.88 20.36 -0.43
CA SER A 133 -27.09 21.62 0.28
C SER A 133 -25.82 22.22 0.88
N PHE A 134 -24.72 21.46 0.91
CA PHE A 134 -23.46 21.89 1.52
C PHE A 134 -22.52 22.57 0.51
N PRO A 135 -22.12 23.82 0.73
CA PRO A 135 -21.28 24.56 -0.20
C PRO A 135 -19.79 24.15 -0.07
N VAL A 136 -19.31 23.31 -0.97
CA VAL A 136 -17.89 23.03 -1.16
C VAL A 136 -17.30 24.06 -2.11
N LEU A 137 -16.16 24.68 -1.77
CA LEU A 137 -15.49 25.69 -2.57
C LEU A 137 -15.04 25.12 -3.93
N ASP A 138 -15.24 25.88 -4.99
CA ASP A 138 -14.84 25.47 -6.34
C ASP A 138 -13.32 25.35 -6.51
N SER A 139 -12.54 26.14 -5.77
CA SER A 139 -11.09 26.00 -5.70
C SER A 139 -10.68 24.62 -5.17
N TYR A 140 -11.30 24.16 -4.08
CA TYR A 140 -11.06 22.84 -3.52
C TYR A 140 -11.46 21.72 -4.48
N LYS A 141 -12.67 21.80 -5.07
CA LYS A 141 -13.11 20.84 -6.09
C LYS A 141 -12.14 20.76 -7.27
N SER A 142 -11.67 21.92 -7.76
CA SER A 142 -10.71 22.00 -8.86
C SER A 142 -9.39 21.32 -8.50
N ASN A 143 -8.86 21.56 -7.29
CA ASN A 143 -7.60 20.99 -6.83
C ASN A 143 -7.70 19.47 -6.70
N VAL A 144 -8.69 18.94 -5.96
CA VAL A 144 -8.81 17.49 -5.77
C VAL A 144 -9.10 16.76 -7.09
N SER A 145 -9.85 17.39 -8.01
CA SER A 145 -10.06 16.81 -9.35
C SER A 145 -8.78 16.79 -10.17
N LYS A 146 -7.95 17.85 -10.09
CA LYS A 146 -6.70 17.98 -10.86
C LYS A 146 -5.61 17.05 -10.34
N TYR A 147 -5.31 17.12 -9.05
CA TYR A 147 -4.13 16.48 -8.49
C TYR A 147 -4.38 15.07 -7.96
N TYR A 148 -5.59 14.79 -7.52
CA TYR A 148 -5.99 13.48 -6.98
C TYR A 148 -6.91 12.71 -7.91
N LYS A 149 -7.24 13.27 -9.10
CA LYS A 149 -8.19 12.68 -10.07
C LYS A 149 -9.53 12.30 -9.42
N ALA A 150 -9.94 13.08 -8.40
CA ALA A 150 -11.14 12.78 -7.63
C ALA A 150 -12.41 12.96 -8.47
N GLU A 151 -13.29 11.97 -8.42
CA GLU A 151 -14.66 12.08 -8.94
C GLU A 151 -15.51 12.87 -7.96
N ILE A 152 -16.19 13.93 -8.43
CA ILE A 152 -16.99 14.80 -7.58
C ILE A 152 -18.46 14.53 -7.85
N GLN A 153 -19.22 14.24 -6.78
CA GLN A 153 -20.66 14.01 -6.87
C GLN A 153 -21.39 14.69 -5.72
N ASN A 154 -22.42 15.48 -6.07
CA ASN A 154 -23.36 16.05 -5.11
C ASN A 154 -24.54 15.09 -4.95
N LEU A 155 -24.80 14.64 -3.73
CA LEU A 155 -25.81 13.66 -3.40
C LEU A 155 -26.83 14.26 -2.41
N ASP A 156 -27.99 13.65 -2.33
CA ASP A 156 -29.00 13.95 -1.30
C ASP A 156 -28.78 13.02 -0.10
N PHE A 157 -28.09 13.49 0.94
CA PHE A 157 -27.83 12.65 2.13
C PHE A 157 -29.08 12.47 3.00
N SER A 158 -30.13 13.29 2.80
CA SER A 158 -31.44 13.04 3.41
C SER A 158 -32.11 11.78 2.84
N ASN A 159 -31.81 11.44 1.58
CA ASN A 159 -32.12 10.15 0.97
C ASN A 159 -30.95 9.17 1.13
N SER A 160 -30.67 8.80 2.39
CA SER A 160 -29.49 8.00 2.76
C SER A 160 -29.41 6.67 2.01
N ALA A 161 -30.54 6.02 1.67
CA ALA A 161 -30.54 4.77 0.92
C ALA A 161 -29.99 4.95 -0.51
N SER A 162 -30.38 6.02 -1.21
CA SER A 162 -29.86 6.36 -2.54
C SER A 162 -28.40 6.75 -2.50
N ALA A 163 -28.00 7.57 -1.53
CA ALA A 163 -26.62 8.00 -1.34
C ALA A 163 -25.70 6.80 -1.03
N LEU A 164 -26.09 5.91 -0.11
CA LEU A 164 -25.36 4.67 0.19
C LEU A 164 -25.20 3.78 -1.04
N LYS A 165 -26.26 3.59 -1.83
CA LYS A 165 -26.18 2.81 -3.06
C LYS A 165 -25.15 3.40 -4.03
N THR A 166 -25.12 4.72 -4.18
CA THR A 166 -24.16 5.41 -5.06
C THR A 166 -22.73 5.26 -4.56
N ILE A 167 -22.48 5.54 -3.29
CA ILE A 167 -21.13 5.49 -2.69
C ILE A 167 -20.58 4.05 -2.67
N ASN A 168 -21.37 3.08 -2.18
CA ASN A 168 -20.97 1.68 -2.18
C ASN A 168 -20.81 1.14 -3.62
N GLY A 169 -21.65 1.56 -4.54
CA GLY A 169 -21.54 1.22 -5.96
C GLY A 169 -20.25 1.75 -6.60
N TRP A 170 -19.83 2.96 -6.24
CA TRP A 170 -18.56 3.54 -6.66
C TRP A 170 -17.38 2.71 -6.14
N ALA A 171 -17.33 2.42 -4.83
CA ALA A 171 -16.27 1.61 -4.23
C ALA A 171 -16.20 0.21 -4.86
N SER A 172 -17.33 -0.46 -5.03
CA SER A 172 -17.43 -1.76 -5.69
C SER A 172 -16.87 -1.73 -7.11
N LYS A 173 -17.22 -0.72 -7.90
CA LYS A 173 -16.74 -0.54 -9.28
C LYS A 173 -15.23 -0.32 -9.32
N LYS A 174 -14.70 0.54 -8.44
CA LYS A 174 -13.27 0.89 -8.41
C LYS A 174 -12.38 -0.25 -7.91
N THR A 175 -12.92 -1.13 -7.09
CA THR A 175 -12.21 -2.30 -6.53
C THR A 175 -12.58 -3.62 -7.24
N ASN A 176 -13.09 -3.55 -8.47
CA ASN A 176 -13.48 -4.74 -9.24
C ASN A 176 -14.41 -5.70 -8.46
N LYS A 177 -15.36 -5.12 -7.71
CA LYS A 177 -16.30 -5.81 -6.80
C LYS A 177 -15.66 -6.50 -5.58
N MET A 178 -14.37 -6.33 -5.36
CA MET A 178 -13.69 -6.88 -4.17
C MET A 178 -14.25 -6.25 -2.89
N ILE A 179 -14.52 -4.94 -2.90
CA ILE A 179 -15.11 -4.21 -1.77
C ILE A 179 -16.51 -3.75 -2.19
N PRO A 180 -17.55 -4.58 -2.00
CA PRO A 180 -18.91 -4.27 -2.43
C PRO A 180 -19.59 -3.22 -1.54
N LYS A 181 -19.07 -3.01 -0.32
CA LYS A 181 -19.66 -2.12 0.67
C LYS A 181 -18.57 -1.50 1.54
N VAL A 182 -18.62 -0.17 1.68
CA VAL A 182 -17.69 0.64 2.49
C VAL A 182 -18.42 1.39 3.61
N LEU A 183 -19.70 1.68 3.43
CA LEU A 183 -20.55 2.36 4.41
C LEU A 183 -21.83 1.58 4.65
N ASP A 184 -22.23 1.49 5.93
CA ASP A 184 -23.50 0.90 6.38
C ASP A 184 -24.60 1.92 6.50
N ARG A 185 -24.24 3.17 6.81
CA ARG A 185 -25.16 4.26 7.05
C ARG A 185 -24.52 5.59 6.69
N ILE A 186 -25.36 6.57 6.33
CA ILE A 186 -25.00 7.98 6.15
C ILE A 186 -25.93 8.79 7.05
N SER A 187 -25.36 9.65 7.89
CA SER A 187 -26.14 10.65 8.60
C SER A 187 -26.51 11.77 7.61
N PRO A 188 -27.77 12.23 7.61
CA PRO A 188 -28.20 13.40 6.81
C PRO A 188 -27.43 14.68 7.16
N GLU A 189 -26.80 14.73 8.33
CA GLU A 189 -26.06 15.90 8.82
C GLU A 189 -24.60 15.91 8.32
N LEU A 190 -24.11 14.83 7.70
CA LEU A 190 -22.76 14.78 7.15
C LEU A 190 -22.66 15.70 5.93
N PRO A 191 -21.70 16.65 5.91
CA PRO A 191 -21.59 17.56 4.78
C PRO A 191 -20.81 16.95 3.60
N VAL A 192 -19.75 16.19 3.89
CA VAL A 192 -18.75 15.72 2.93
C VAL A 192 -18.23 14.35 3.31
N ILE A 193 -18.01 13.51 2.31
CA ILE A 193 -17.32 12.22 2.42
C ILE A 193 -16.20 12.19 1.38
N LEU A 194 -14.97 12.09 1.83
CA LEU A 194 -13.80 11.84 1.00
C LEU A 194 -13.50 10.34 0.97
N MET A 195 -13.24 9.80 -0.19
CA MET A 195 -12.95 8.39 -0.35
C MET A 195 -11.74 8.16 -1.26
N ASN A 196 -10.93 7.19 -0.87
CA ASN A 196 -9.93 6.58 -1.72
C ASN A 196 -10.22 5.09 -1.82
N ALA A 197 -9.99 4.51 -2.99
CA ALA A 197 -10.07 3.08 -3.23
C ALA A 197 -8.81 2.64 -3.97
N LEU A 198 -8.08 1.70 -3.39
CA LEU A 198 -6.94 1.06 -4.01
C LEU A 198 -7.25 -0.40 -4.30
N TYR A 199 -7.00 -0.81 -5.53
CA TYR A 199 -7.16 -2.17 -6.00
C TYR A 199 -5.89 -2.62 -6.71
N PHE A 200 -5.41 -3.81 -6.37
CA PHE A 200 -4.25 -4.43 -6.97
C PHE A 200 -4.57 -5.86 -7.42
N LYS A 201 -4.20 -6.17 -8.65
CA LYS A 201 -4.21 -7.50 -9.21
C LYS A 201 -2.93 -7.71 -9.98
N GLY A 202 -2.08 -8.64 -9.55
CA GLY A 202 -0.80 -8.95 -10.18
C GLY A 202 -0.60 -10.45 -10.30
N GLU A 203 -0.18 -10.91 -11.47
CA GLU A 203 0.26 -12.29 -11.67
C GLU A 203 1.71 -12.42 -11.15
N TRP A 204 2.03 -13.52 -10.46
CA TRP A 204 3.43 -13.79 -10.10
C TRP A 204 4.30 -13.83 -11.35
N LYS A 205 5.48 -13.25 -11.29
CA LYS A 205 6.50 -13.45 -12.37
C LYS A 205 6.85 -14.93 -12.51
N ASN A 206 6.93 -15.65 -11.39
CA ASN A 206 7.07 -17.10 -11.29
C ASN A 206 5.81 -17.64 -10.60
N THR A 207 4.91 -18.26 -11.35
CA THR A 207 3.67 -18.83 -10.82
C THR A 207 3.94 -20.17 -10.14
N PHE A 208 3.23 -20.47 -9.05
CA PHE A 208 3.28 -21.77 -8.40
C PHE A 208 2.50 -22.82 -9.22
N LYS A 209 2.96 -24.07 -9.18
CA LYS A 209 2.23 -25.18 -9.80
C LYS A 209 1.09 -25.62 -8.88
N LYS A 210 -0.17 -25.56 -9.35
CA LYS A 210 -1.35 -26.00 -8.57
C LYS A 210 -1.23 -27.45 -8.08
N SER A 211 -0.57 -28.33 -8.88
CA SER A 211 -0.32 -29.72 -8.50
C SER A 211 0.67 -29.90 -7.35
N SER A 212 1.46 -28.88 -7.04
CA SER A 212 2.43 -28.88 -5.92
C SER A 212 1.84 -28.28 -4.62
N THR A 213 0.62 -27.72 -4.67
CA THR A 213 -0.08 -27.21 -3.49
C THR A 213 -0.63 -28.37 -2.68
N THR A 214 -0.26 -28.44 -1.40
CA THR A 214 -0.72 -29.46 -0.46
C THR A 214 -1.34 -28.82 0.77
N GLU A 215 -2.09 -29.63 1.53
CA GLU A 215 -2.60 -29.19 2.83
C GLU A 215 -1.52 -29.39 3.88
N GLU A 216 -1.17 -28.33 4.61
CA GLU A 216 -0.17 -28.34 5.68
C GLU A 216 -0.71 -27.72 6.97
N THR A 217 -0.02 -27.99 8.07
CA THR A 217 -0.32 -27.39 9.37
C THR A 217 0.31 -26.00 9.41
N PHE A 218 -0.49 -25.03 9.85
CA PHE A 218 -0.08 -23.67 10.14
C PHE A 218 -0.31 -23.39 11.62
N THR A 219 0.68 -22.81 12.31
CA THR A 219 0.62 -22.55 13.75
C THR A 219 0.59 -21.07 14.02
N ASN A 220 -0.46 -20.53 14.63
CA ASN A 220 -0.56 -19.11 14.96
C ASN A 220 0.31 -18.71 16.16
N GLU A 221 0.40 -17.41 16.48
CA GLU A 221 1.22 -16.90 17.59
C GLU A 221 0.78 -17.40 18.98
N ALA A 222 -0.47 -17.82 19.13
CA ALA A 222 -0.99 -18.44 20.35
C ALA A 222 -0.71 -19.95 20.43
N GLY A 223 -0.09 -20.54 19.39
CA GLY A 223 0.19 -21.97 19.31
C GLY A 223 -0.99 -22.81 18.80
N ALA A 224 -2.10 -22.19 18.40
CA ALA A 224 -3.22 -22.90 17.80
C ALA A 224 -2.89 -23.32 16.36
N GLN A 225 -3.31 -24.54 15.99
CA GLN A 225 -3.02 -25.11 14.69
C GLN A 225 -4.26 -25.09 13.77
N SER A 226 -4.03 -24.76 12.52
CA SER A 226 -5.02 -24.79 11.45
C SER A 226 -4.45 -25.47 10.20
N LYS A 227 -5.30 -25.74 9.20
CA LYS A 227 -4.86 -26.26 7.91
C LYS A 227 -4.90 -25.17 6.86
N VAL A 228 -3.81 -25.04 6.10
CA VAL A 228 -3.68 -24.10 4.97
C VAL A 228 -3.35 -24.86 3.69
N LYS A 229 -3.71 -24.28 2.56
CA LYS A 229 -3.23 -24.75 1.25
C LYS A 229 -1.86 -24.12 1.00
N MET A 230 -0.81 -24.91 1.21
CA MET A 230 0.59 -24.52 1.08
C MET A 230 1.06 -24.70 -0.35
N MET A 231 1.31 -23.62 -1.05
CA MET A 231 1.90 -23.57 -2.39
C MET A 231 3.40 -23.82 -2.29
N LYS A 232 3.96 -24.60 -3.21
CA LYS A 232 5.36 -25.04 -3.15
C LYS A 232 6.09 -24.80 -4.45
N GLU A 233 7.30 -24.30 -4.32
CA GLU A 233 8.26 -24.15 -5.40
C GLU A 233 9.66 -24.43 -4.91
N SER A 234 10.49 -25.12 -5.72
CA SER A 234 11.84 -25.48 -5.36
C SER A 234 12.84 -24.99 -6.38
N SER A 235 14.05 -24.70 -5.94
CA SER A 235 15.22 -24.33 -6.78
C SER A 235 14.93 -23.13 -7.71
N LYS A 236 14.20 -22.13 -7.19
CA LYS A 236 13.97 -20.86 -7.88
C LYS A 236 14.78 -19.74 -7.28
N SER A 237 15.19 -18.82 -8.13
CA SER A 237 15.95 -17.65 -7.74
C SER A 237 15.02 -16.51 -7.32
N TYR A 238 15.10 -16.12 -6.05
CA TYR A 238 14.40 -14.97 -5.47
C TYR A 238 15.38 -14.06 -4.74
N LYS A 239 15.06 -12.78 -4.61
CA LYS A 239 15.78 -11.92 -3.68
C LYS A 239 15.45 -12.35 -2.26
N TYR A 240 16.47 -12.57 -1.45
CA TYR A 240 16.39 -13.05 -0.08
C TYR A 240 17.36 -12.27 0.81
N SER A 241 16.98 -12.09 2.05
CA SER A 241 17.86 -11.66 3.14
C SER A 241 17.38 -12.27 4.45
N GLU A 242 18.25 -12.30 5.44
CA GLU A 242 17.90 -12.68 6.81
C GLU A 242 18.76 -11.92 7.82
N ASN A 243 18.21 -11.78 9.04
CA ASN A 243 18.91 -11.27 10.20
C ASN A 243 18.58 -12.14 11.43
N ASP A 244 18.85 -11.67 12.64
CA ASP A 244 18.56 -12.42 13.87
C ASP A 244 17.07 -12.59 14.14
N VAL A 245 16.20 -11.69 13.59
CA VAL A 245 14.77 -11.61 13.89
C VAL A 245 13.92 -12.30 12.81
N PHE A 246 14.26 -12.15 11.53
CA PHE A 246 13.43 -12.64 10.42
C PHE A 246 14.23 -13.17 9.23
N GLN A 247 13.56 -13.95 8.40
CA GLN A 247 13.89 -14.21 7.00
C GLN A 247 12.98 -13.36 6.11
N ALA A 248 13.50 -12.87 4.98
CA ALA A 248 12.73 -12.10 4.03
C ALA A 248 12.90 -12.63 2.60
N VAL A 249 11.80 -12.77 1.87
CA VAL A 249 11.78 -13.15 0.46
C VAL A 249 10.99 -12.10 -0.34
N ASN A 250 11.52 -11.70 -1.51
CA ASN A 250 10.84 -10.78 -2.41
C ASN A 250 10.37 -11.52 -3.66
N MET A 251 9.06 -11.55 -3.88
CA MET A 251 8.38 -12.23 -4.97
C MET A 251 7.86 -11.20 -5.98
N PRO A 252 8.45 -11.09 -7.17
CA PRO A 252 8.04 -10.11 -8.17
C PRO A 252 6.73 -10.50 -8.87
N TYR A 253 5.95 -9.48 -9.25
CA TYR A 253 4.79 -9.60 -10.15
C TYR A 253 5.17 -9.20 -11.57
N GLY A 254 4.49 -9.78 -12.56
CA GLY A 254 4.52 -9.40 -13.97
C GLY A 254 5.91 -9.13 -14.53
N ASN A 255 6.16 -7.88 -14.93
CA ASN A 255 7.45 -7.42 -15.43
C ASN A 255 8.48 -7.08 -14.32
N GLY A 256 8.09 -7.16 -13.06
CA GLY A 256 8.92 -6.83 -11.90
C GLY A 256 8.80 -5.39 -11.39
N ALA A 257 7.88 -4.59 -11.95
CA ALA A 257 7.61 -3.24 -11.44
C ALA A 257 7.01 -3.25 -10.03
N TYR A 258 6.36 -4.34 -9.67
CA TYR A 258 5.82 -4.57 -8.34
C TYR A 258 6.32 -5.89 -7.77
N SER A 259 6.40 -5.95 -6.45
CA SER A 259 6.76 -7.17 -5.74
C SER A 259 6.03 -7.28 -4.40
N MET A 260 5.83 -8.52 -3.94
CA MET A 260 5.50 -8.81 -2.56
C MET A 260 6.77 -9.20 -1.81
N THR A 261 7.09 -8.49 -0.74
CA THR A 261 8.14 -8.90 0.21
C THR A 261 7.46 -9.49 1.43
N VAL A 262 7.83 -10.71 1.78
CA VAL A 262 7.33 -11.44 2.96
C VAL A 262 8.44 -11.51 3.99
N PHE A 263 8.12 -11.12 5.22
CA PHE A 263 8.99 -11.16 6.39
C PHE A 263 8.47 -12.23 7.35
N LEU A 264 9.21 -13.31 7.48
CA LEU A 264 8.86 -14.45 8.33
C LEU A 264 9.69 -14.38 9.62
N PRO A 265 9.08 -14.18 10.81
CA PRO A 265 9.80 -14.15 12.07
C PRO A 265 10.59 -15.44 12.31
N LYS A 266 11.79 -15.35 12.83
CA LYS A 266 12.55 -16.53 13.29
C LYS A 266 11.98 -17.04 14.62
N LYS A 267 12.33 -18.28 14.97
CA LYS A 267 11.88 -18.90 16.23
C LYS A 267 12.16 -18.01 17.44
N GLY A 268 11.11 -17.74 18.22
CA GLY A 268 11.17 -16.90 19.42
C GLY A 268 10.79 -15.44 19.17
N TYR A 269 10.57 -15.04 17.92
CA TYR A 269 10.11 -13.72 17.53
C TYR A 269 8.68 -13.77 16.96
N LYS A 270 8.00 -12.64 16.97
CA LYS A 270 6.64 -12.40 16.44
C LYS A 270 6.65 -11.37 15.32
N VAL A 271 5.49 -11.19 14.67
CA VAL A 271 5.33 -10.15 13.65
C VAL A 271 5.60 -8.75 14.21
N ALA A 272 5.21 -8.47 15.46
CA ALA A 272 5.49 -7.19 16.12
C ALA A 272 7.01 -6.90 16.20
N ASP A 273 7.84 -7.91 16.50
CA ASP A 273 9.29 -7.74 16.53
C ASP A 273 9.86 -7.39 15.13
N VAL A 274 9.27 -7.97 14.08
CA VAL A 274 9.61 -7.64 12.69
C VAL A 274 9.25 -6.20 12.37
N VAL A 275 8.04 -5.74 12.73
CA VAL A 275 7.59 -4.35 12.55
C VAL A 275 8.55 -3.40 13.27
N ASP A 276 8.92 -3.70 14.51
CA ASP A 276 9.86 -2.93 15.31
C ASP A 276 11.24 -2.77 14.65
N VAL A 277 11.79 -3.86 14.06
CA VAL A 277 13.06 -3.81 13.35
C VAL A 277 12.94 -2.97 12.08
N LEU A 278 11.88 -3.18 11.28
CA LEU A 278 11.68 -2.46 10.02
C LEU A 278 11.45 -0.96 10.25
N LYS A 279 10.69 -0.59 11.27
CA LYS A 279 10.45 0.80 11.66
C LYS A 279 11.73 1.56 12.01
N LYS A 280 12.73 0.87 12.60
CA LYS A 280 14.03 1.44 12.99
C LYS A 280 15.07 1.38 11.87
N SER A 281 14.76 0.69 10.77
CA SER A 281 15.67 0.49 9.63
C SER A 281 15.43 1.52 8.53
N ASP A 282 16.44 1.79 7.72
CA ASP A 282 16.23 2.46 6.44
C ASP A 282 15.63 1.44 5.44
N TRP A 283 14.39 1.70 5.01
CA TRP A 283 13.63 0.79 4.16
C TRP A 283 14.35 0.45 2.85
N ASN A 284 14.99 1.44 2.23
CA ASN A 284 15.73 1.21 1.00
C ASN A 284 16.95 0.31 1.24
N SER A 285 17.62 0.45 2.37
CA SER A 285 18.73 -0.44 2.76
C SER A 285 18.22 -1.88 2.93
N VAL A 286 17.09 -2.09 3.61
CA VAL A 286 16.47 -3.42 3.75
C VAL A 286 16.24 -4.09 2.40
N LEU A 287 15.66 -3.35 1.43
CA LEU A 287 15.41 -3.87 0.08
C LEU A 287 16.72 -4.10 -0.71
N ASN A 288 17.72 -3.21 -0.56
CA ASN A 288 18.98 -3.27 -1.28
C ASN A 288 19.95 -4.34 -0.73
N GLU A 289 19.77 -4.77 0.50
CA GLU A 289 20.55 -5.87 1.09
C GLU A 289 20.12 -7.24 0.59
N MET A 290 18.91 -7.39 0.07
CA MET A 290 18.41 -8.64 -0.49
C MET A 290 19.21 -9.06 -1.72
N ARG A 291 19.67 -10.34 -1.75
CA ARG A 291 20.44 -10.94 -2.83
C ARG A 291 19.67 -12.09 -3.47
N TYR A 292 19.96 -12.35 -4.75
CA TYR A 292 19.38 -13.49 -5.43
C TYR A 292 19.98 -14.79 -4.90
N GLU A 293 19.11 -15.62 -4.31
CA GLU A 293 19.44 -16.91 -3.74
C GLU A 293 18.54 -18.01 -4.34
N SER A 294 19.02 -19.23 -4.37
CA SER A 294 18.21 -20.41 -4.74
C SER A 294 17.41 -20.86 -3.53
N LEU A 295 16.09 -20.83 -3.63
CA LEU A 295 15.18 -21.12 -2.53
C LEU A 295 14.27 -22.30 -2.84
N SER A 296 13.99 -23.10 -1.79
CA SER A 296 12.74 -23.82 -1.65
C SER A 296 11.74 -22.95 -0.90
N LEU A 297 10.63 -22.62 -1.55
CA LEU A 297 9.62 -21.68 -1.06
C LEU A 297 8.31 -22.42 -0.79
N TRP A 298 7.83 -22.35 0.47
CA TRP A 298 6.49 -22.78 0.90
C TRP A 298 5.71 -21.56 1.35
N PHE A 299 4.64 -21.23 0.64
CA PHE A 299 3.85 -20.03 0.89
C PHE A 299 2.36 -20.35 0.87
N PRO A 300 1.59 -19.97 1.90
CA PRO A 300 0.18 -20.33 1.97
C PRO A 300 -0.65 -19.56 0.95
N ARG A 301 -1.70 -20.19 0.41
CA ARG A 301 -2.82 -19.49 -0.21
C ARG A 301 -3.66 -18.86 0.89
N PHE A 302 -4.01 -17.58 0.74
CA PHE A 302 -4.82 -16.89 1.75
C PHE A 302 -5.71 -15.78 1.17
N GLU A 303 -6.68 -15.37 1.95
CA GLU A 303 -7.49 -14.17 1.71
C GLU A 303 -7.64 -13.45 3.05
N THR A 304 -7.31 -12.15 3.08
CA THR A 304 -7.51 -11.29 4.23
C THR A 304 -8.44 -10.14 3.86
N LYS A 305 -9.49 -9.96 4.64
CA LYS A 305 -10.40 -8.82 4.58
C LYS A 305 -10.26 -8.03 5.87
N TYR A 306 -10.07 -6.74 5.76
CA TYR A 306 -9.90 -5.90 6.93
C TYR A 306 -10.63 -4.58 6.77
N GLU A 307 -11.28 -4.17 7.84
CA GLU A 307 -12.00 -2.93 7.94
C GLU A 307 -11.65 -2.28 9.26
N ILE A 308 -11.24 -1.02 9.23
CA ILE A 308 -10.85 -0.28 10.43
C ILE A 308 -11.26 1.18 10.35
N VAL A 309 -11.75 1.70 11.48
CA VAL A 309 -11.92 3.15 11.72
C VAL A 309 -10.62 3.70 12.27
N LEU A 310 -10.12 4.76 11.67
CA LEU A 310 -8.77 5.28 11.90
C LEU A 310 -8.74 6.56 12.73
N ASN A 311 -9.88 7.07 13.18
CA ASN A 311 -9.94 8.36 13.90
C ASN A 311 -8.98 8.39 15.09
N ASP A 312 -9.06 7.42 15.99
CA ASP A 312 -8.22 7.36 17.19
C ASP A 312 -6.74 7.15 16.86
N ILE A 313 -6.45 6.32 15.85
CA ILE A 313 -5.09 6.08 15.37
C ILE A 313 -4.48 7.38 14.82
N LEU A 314 -5.19 8.10 13.95
CA LEU A 314 -4.72 9.36 13.37
C LEU A 314 -4.58 10.46 14.42
N CYS A 315 -5.48 10.51 15.40
CA CYS A 315 -5.33 11.39 16.56
C CYS A 315 -4.05 11.06 17.34
N ALA A 316 -3.80 9.78 17.62
CA ALA A 316 -2.60 9.32 18.32
C ALA A 316 -1.31 9.52 17.51
N MET A 317 -1.38 9.49 16.17
CA MET A 317 -0.29 9.87 15.29
C MET A 317 0.00 11.36 15.25
N GLY A 318 -0.91 12.23 15.73
CA GLY A 318 -0.64 13.65 15.92
C GLY A 318 -1.54 14.64 15.19
N MET A 319 -2.75 14.22 14.71
CA MET A 319 -3.70 15.14 14.06
C MET A 319 -5.09 15.21 14.74
N PRO A 320 -5.15 15.44 16.08
CA PRO A 320 -6.43 15.48 16.80
C PRO A 320 -7.31 16.66 16.42
N ARG A 321 -6.74 17.81 16.01
CA ARG A 321 -7.50 19.00 15.62
C ARG A 321 -8.45 18.74 14.47
N ALA A 322 -8.03 17.95 13.49
CA ALA A 322 -8.84 17.62 12.32
C ALA A 322 -10.20 16.99 12.68
N PHE A 323 -10.28 16.30 13.82
CA PHE A 323 -11.49 15.64 14.35
C PHE A 323 -12.25 16.46 15.38
N ASN A 324 -11.73 17.63 15.80
CA ASN A 324 -12.34 18.47 16.83
C ASN A 324 -13.10 19.63 16.20
N GLY A 325 -14.43 19.61 16.26
CA GLY A 325 -15.29 20.62 15.62
C GLY A 325 -15.08 22.07 16.09
N SER A 326 -14.45 22.28 17.26
CA SER A 326 -14.13 23.63 17.78
C SER A 326 -12.72 24.12 17.41
N GLN A 327 -11.85 23.24 16.90
CA GLN A 327 -10.45 23.52 16.60
C GLN A 327 -10.07 23.30 15.14
N ALA A 328 -10.85 22.47 14.43
CA ALA A 328 -10.60 22.15 13.02
C ALA A 328 -10.77 23.40 12.16
N ASP A 329 -9.80 23.61 11.26
CA ASP A 329 -9.86 24.64 10.24
C ASP A 329 -9.79 24.00 8.86
N PHE A 330 -10.96 23.85 8.24
CA PHE A 330 -11.14 23.42 6.87
C PHE A 330 -11.70 24.53 5.97
N SER A 331 -11.30 25.76 6.24
CA SER A 331 -11.77 26.94 5.50
C SER A 331 -11.34 26.97 4.03
N ALA A 332 -10.36 26.15 3.62
CA ALA A 332 -10.03 25.94 2.21
C ALA A 332 -10.98 24.96 1.51
N LEU A 333 -11.78 24.14 2.27
CA LEU A 333 -12.79 23.25 1.72
C LEU A 333 -14.17 23.92 1.65
N SER A 334 -14.56 24.65 2.71
CA SER A 334 -15.87 25.32 2.79
C SER A 334 -15.81 26.55 3.70
N ASN A 335 -16.66 27.53 3.43
CA ASN A 335 -16.88 28.68 4.33
C ASN A 335 -17.72 28.32 5.57
N ILE A 336 -18.30 27.11 5.61
CA ILE A 336 -19.02 26.60 6.79
C ILE A 336 -18.04 25.75 7.59
N PRO A 337 -17.87 26.02 8.90
CA PRO A 337 -17.00 25.22 9.76
C PRO A 337 -17.38 23.74 9.76
N LEU A 338 -16.39 22.87 9.66
CA LEU A 338 -16.55 21.42 9.73
C LEU A 338 -15.32 20.75 10.30
N ALA A 339 -15.46 19.51 10.73
CA ALA A 339 -14.37 18.63 11.15
C ALA A 339 -14.51 17.27 10.48
N LEU A 340 -13.44 16.49 10.47
CA LEU A 340 -13.51 15.10 10.03
C LEU A 340 -14.41 14.30 10.98
N TYR A 341 -15.40 13.63 10.40
CA TYR A 341 -16.29 12.76 11.16
C TYR A 341 -15.79 11.32 11.22
N LEU A 342 -15.33 10.81 10.09
CA LEU A 342 -14.93 9.41 9.95
C LEU A 342 -13.81 9.29 8.92
N VAL A 343 -12.72 8.68 9.32
CA VAL A 343 -11.71 8.13 8.41
C VAL A 343 -11.72 6.62 8.56
N LYS A 344 -11.95 5.90 7.48
CA LYS A 344 -12.12 4.46 7.45
C LYS A 344 -11.35 3.86 6.30
N GLN A 345 -10.67 2.75 6.56
CA GLN A 345 -10.05 1.97 5.50
C GLN A 345 -10.70 0.58 5.41
N ASN A 346 -11.00 0.18 4.18
CA ASN A 346 -11.42 -1.16 3.84
C ASN A 346 -10.42 -1.70 2.82
N ALA A 347 -9.81 -2.83 3.12
CA ALA A 347 -8.88 -3.48 2.22
C ALA A 347 -9.13 -4.98 2.15
N ILE A 348 -8.81 -5.56 1.01
CA ILE A 348 -8.89 -7.00 0.78
C ILE A 348 -7.72 -7.42 -0.11
N ILE A 349 -7.15 -8.56 0.23
CA ILE A 349 -6.16 -9.25 -0.60
C ILE A 349 -6.57 -10.72 -0.73
N LYS A 350 -6.32 -11.27 -1.90
CA LYS A 350 -6.44 -12.70 -2.17
C LYS A 350 -5.18 -13.16 -2.90
N VAL A 351 -4.51 -14.13 -2.33
CA VAL A 351 -3.24 -14.70 -2.83
C VAL A 351 -3.43 -16.15 -3.17
N ASP A 352 -3.04 -16.54 -4.37
CA ASP A 352 -3.06 -17.91 -4.86
C ASP A 352 -1.84 -18.22 -5.75
N GLU A 353 -1.83 -19.37 -6.40
CA GLU A 353 -0.72 -19.86 -7.21
C GLU A 353 -0.40 -19.00 -8.43
N GLU A 354 -1.34 -18.20 -8.89
CA GLU A 354 -1.21 -17.37 -10.08
C GLU A 354 -0.75 -15.96 -9.71
N GLY A 355 -1.03 -15.53 -8.48
CA GLY A 355 -0.68 -14.18 -8.02
C GLY A 355 -1.61 -13.66 -6.94
N THR A 356 -1.73 -12.34 -6.94
CA THR A 356 -2.75 -11.64 -6.16
C THR A 356 -3.93 -11.34 -7.07
N GLU A 357 -5.09 -11.93 -6.78
CA GLU A 357 -6.33 -11.90 -7.57
C GLU A 357 -6.14 -12.29 -9.06
N ALA A 358 -5.69 -13.52 -9.34
CA ALA A 358 -5.37 -13.98 -10.70
C ALA A 358 -6.44 -14.86 -11.36
N ALA A 359 -6.52 -14.78 -12.71
CA ALA A 359 -7.22 -15.72 -13.58
C ALA A 359 -6.22 -16.32 -14.59
N ALA A 360 -6.21 -17.65 -14.71
CA ALA A 360 -5.13 -18.45 -15.27
C ALA A 360 -4.81 -18.27 -16.75
N VAL A 361 -3.50 -18.16 -17.06
CA VAL A 361 -2.89 -18.74 -18.28
C VAL A 361 -1.51 -19.30 -17.92
N SER A 362 -1.32 -20.60 -18.01
CA SER A 362 -0.05 -21.28 -17.69
C SER A 362 0.90 -21.28 -18.87
N VAL A 363 2.13 -20.75 -18.69
CA VAL A 363 3.26 -20.92 -19.61
C VAL A 363 4.38 -21.64 -18.89
N ALA A 364 4.80 -22.80 -19.39
CA ALA A 364 5.94 -23.53 -18.85
C ALA A 364 7.24 -23.02 -19.48
N VAL A 365 8.17 -22.53 -18.65
CA VAL A 365 9.54 -22.18 -19.04
C VAL A 365 10.48 -23.19 -18.40
N PHE A 366 11.38 -23.79 -19.20
CA PHE A 366 12.41 -24.70 -18.70
C PHE A 366 13.71 -23.95 -18.48
N GLU A 367 14.22 -23.99 -17.27
CA GLU A 367 15.54 -23.45 -16.91
C GLU A 367 16.58 -24.57 -16.74
N LYS A 368 17.84 -24.22 -17.05
CA LYS A 368 18.97 -25.12 -16.95
C LYS A 368 19.42 -25.21 -15.50
N THR A 369 19.38 -26.37 -14.89
CA THR A 369 19.84 -26.59 -13.51
C THR A 369 21.37 -26.54 -13.41
N ALA A 370 21.89 -25.59 -12.62
CA ALA A 370 23.25 -25.68 -12.05
C ALA A 370 23.24 -26.64 -10.85
N ALA A 371 24.38 -27.27 -10.53
CA ALA A 371 24.49 -28.16 -9.37
C ALA A 371 24.11 -27.40 -8.07
N PRO A 372 23.23 -27.97 -7.23
CA PRO A 372 22.72 -27.26 -6.07
C PRO A 372 23.79 -27.11 -4.99
N GLY A 373 24.04 -25.87 -4.59
CA GLY A 373 24.55 -25.57 -3.25
C GLY A 373 23.48 -25.89 -2.17
N PRO A 374 23.76 -25.73 -0.87
CA PRO A 374 22.73 -25.91 0.16
C PRO A 374 21.57 -24.96 -0.12
N GLU A 375 20.40 -25.54 -0.38
CA GLU A 375 19.20 -24.79 -0.74
C GLU A 375 18.62 -24.14 0.51
N ILE A 376 18.40 -22.82 0.46
CA ILE A 376 17.74 -22.08 1.54
C ILE A 376 16.26 -22.45 1.56
N SER A 377 15.73 -22.77 2.73
CA SER A 377 14.31 -23.06 2.92
C SER A 377 13.60 -21.86 3.52
N PHE A 378 12.56 -21.39 2.81
CA PHE A 378 11.61 -20.38 3.32
C PHE A 378 10.24 -21.03 3.47
N HIS A 379 9.84 -21.35 4.71
CA HIS A 379 8.62 -22.08 4.99
C HIS A 379 7.68 -21.23 5.86
N ALA A 380 6.70 -20.56 5.23
CA ALA A 380 5.74 -19.68 5.89
C ALA A 380 4.58 -20.51 6.52
N ASP A 381 4.89 -21.27 7.58
CA ASP A 381 3.98 -22.12 8.35
C ASP A 381 3.53 -21.50 9.67
N HIS A 382 3.87 -20.25 9.90
CA HIS A 382 3.50 -19.43 11.06
C HIS A 382 3.33 -17.95 10.64
N PRO A 383 2.79 -17.07 11.51
CA PRO A 383 2.43 -15.71 11.16
C PRO A 383 3.58 -14.90 10.57
N PHE A 384 3.26 -14.13 9.51
CA PHE A 384 4.22 -13.31 8.80
C PHE A 384 3.64 -11.94 8.43
N LEU A 385 4.54 -10.97 8.27
CA LEU A 385 4.26 -9.67 7.67
C LEU A 385 4.50 -9.74 6.17
N TYR A 386 3.66 -9.10 5.37
CA TYR A 386 3.89 -8.96 3.93
C TYR A 386 3.65 -7.52 3.48
N MET A 387 4.37 -7.09 2.45
CA MET A 387 4.21 -5.78 1.83
C MET A 387 4.20 -5.90 0.32
N ILE A 388 3.27 -5.22 -0.36
CA ILE A 388 3.30 -5.03 -1.80
C ILE A 388 3.88 -3.66 -2.08
N THR A 389 4.97 -3.62 -2.85
CA THR A 389 5.72 -2.40 -3.12
C THR A 389 5.92 -2.17 -4.61
N GLU A 390 6.11 -0.91 -4.98
CA GLU A 390 6.71 -0.55 -6.24
C GLU A 390 8.23 -0.74 -6.13
N SER A 391 8.83 -1.42 -7.12
CA SER A 391 10.17 -2.00 -6.97
C SER A 391 11.33 -1.02 -7.12
N SER A 392 11.14 0.12 -7.79
CA SER A 392 12.23 1.09 -8.02
C SER A 392 12.44 2.06 -6.88
N THR A 393 11.39 2.35 -6.11
CA THR A 393 11.41 3.35 -5.04
C THR A 393 11.07 2.77 -3.67
N GLY A 394 10.51 1.57 -3.63
CA GLY A 394 10.03 0.94 -2.40
C GLY A 394 8.71 1.51 -1.87
N VAL A 395 7.97 2.32 -2.65
CA VAL A 395 6.65 2.83 -2.25
C VAL A 395 5.74 1.68 -1.82
N ILE A 396 5.23 1.73 -0.59
CA ILE A 396 4.42 0.67 0.02
C ILE A 396 2.95 0.87 -0.37
N LEU A 397 2.47 0.02 -1.28
CA LEU A 397 1.07 0.01 -1.73
C LEU A 397 0.15 -0.63 -0.69
N PHE A 398 0.55 -1.80 -0.20
CA PHE A 398 -0.15 -2.56 0.83
C PHE A 398 0.84 -3.12 1.86
N ALA A 399 0.36 -3.28 3.08
CA ALA A 399 1.02 -4.02 4.14
C ALA A 399 -0.02 -4.84 4.89
N GLY A 400 0.34 -6.03 5.36
CA GLY A 400 -0.57 -6.86 6.13
C GLY A 400 0.12 -7.97 6.90
N LYS A 401 -0.60 -8.49 7.89
CA LYS A 401 -0.25 -9.66 8.68
C LYS A 401 -1.19 -10.80 8.34
N PHE A 402 -0.65 -11.99 8.22
CA PHE A 402 -1.40 -13.22 8.04
C PHE A 402 -0.98 -14.27 9.05
N GLY A 403 -1.98 -15.00 9.60
CA GLY A 403 -1.79 -16.20 10.36
C GLY A 403 -2.25 -16.15 11.82
N ASN A 404 -2.96 -15.09 12.24
CA ASN A 404 -3.51 -14.94 13.59
C ASN A 404 -5.04 -15.07 13.66
N ASN A 405 -5.67 -15.67 12.67
CA ASN A 405 -7.13 -15.95 12.66
C ASN A 405 -7.51 -17.18 13.45
#